data_10f4b146e2fa21f11420ca1a62ac61f3
#
_entry.id   10f4b146e2fa21f11420ca1a62ac61f3
#
_cell.length_a   1.000
_cell.length_b   1.000
_cell.length_c   1.000
_cell.angle_alpha   90.00
_cell.angle_beta   90.00
_cell.angle_gamma   90.00
#
_symmetry.space_group_name_H-M   'P 1'
#
loop_
_entity.id
_entity.type
_entity.pdbx_description
1 polymer ?
#
loop_
_entity_poly.entity_id
_entity_poly.type
_entity_poly.pdbx_seq_one_letter_code
_entity_poly.pdbx_strand_id
1 'polypeptide(L)' 'LPNGIIIESKGRFVQADRKKHLVIQDQHPFLDIRFVFSNSRSKLYKGAKSTYGDWCNKHGFLYADKRIPDEWLVQS' A
#
# COMPACT_ATOMS: atom_id res chain seq x y z
N LEU A 1 -2.32 5.19 12.62
CA LEU A 1 -1.24 5.62 13.52
C LEU A 1 -1.57 6.99 14.11
N PRO A 2 -0.98 7.32 15.27
CA PRO A 2 -1.26 8.59 15.93
C PRO A 2 -0.91 9.82 15.08
N ASN A 3 -0.01 9.69 14.12
CA ASN A 3 0.42 10.78 13.22
C ASN A 3 -0.48 10.93 11.98
N GLY A 4 -1.63 10.29 11.96
CA GLY A 4 -2.56 10.38 10.83
C GLY A 4 -2.30 9.40 9.68
N ILE A 5 -1.29 8.56 9.80
CA ILE A 5 -1.00 7.56 8.79
C ILE A 5 -1.94 6.37 8.97
N ILE A 6 -2.55 5.91 7.87
CA ILE A 6 -3.40 4.72 7.85
C ILE A 6 -2.59 3.58 7.28
N ILE A 7 -2.41 2.51 8.06
CA ILE A 7 -1.66 1.34 7.64
C ILE A 7 -2.62 0.24 7.19
N GLU A 8 -2.39 -0.25 5.98
CA GLU A 8 -3.09 -1.41 5.44
C GLU A 8 -2.11 -2.57 5.32
N SER A 9 -2.31 -3.59 6.14
CA SER A 9 -1.49 -4.81 6.08
C SER A 9 -2.13 -5.80 5.13
N LYS A 10 -1.37 -6.28 4.14
CA LYS A 10 -1.87 -7.17 3.10
C LYS A 10 -0.95 -8.38 2.90
N GLY A 11 -1.47 -9.58 3.12
CA GLY A 11 -0.81 -10.80 2.68
C GLY A 11 -1.03 -11.01 1.20
N ARG A 12 -2.27 -10.82 0.74
CA ARG A 12 -2.64 -10.86 -0.68
C ARG A 12 -3.29 -9.55 -1.07
N PHE A 13 -2.85 -8.99 -2.17
CA PHE A 13 -3.36 -7.71 -2.65
C PHE A 13 -4.13 -7.96 -3.94
N VAL A 14 -5.35 -8.45 -3.80
CA VAL A 14 -6.19 -8.85 -4.92
C VAL A 14 -6.78 -7.66 -5.66
N GLN A 15 -7.28 -7.91 -6.87
CA GLN A 15 -7.81 -6.84 -7.73
C GLN A 15 -8.89 -6.01 -7.05
N ALA A 16 -9.79 -6.64 -6.31
CA ALA A 16 -10.85 -5.92 -5.59
C ALA A 16 -10.28 -4.93 -4.58
N ASP A 17 -9.22 -5.31 -3.87
CA ASP A 17 -8.54 -4.42 -2.92
C ASP A 17 -7.89 -3.25 -3.64
N ARG A 18 -7.21 -3.52 -4.76
CA ARG A 18 -6.55 -2.47 -5.53
C ARG A 18 -7.56 -1.45 -6.05
N LYS A 19 -8.67 -1.91 -6.59
CA LYS A 19 -9.73 -1.05 -7.08
C LYS A 19 -10.33 -0.20 -5.96
N LYS A 20 -10.59 -0.81 -4.81
CA LYS A 20 -11.11 -0.13 -3.63
C LYS A 20 -10.21 1.04 -3.22
N HIS A 21 -8.89 0.80 -3.16
CA HIS A 21 -7.95 1.83 -2.73
C HIS A 21 -7.79 2.96 -3.75
N LEU A 22 -7.96 2.68 -5.03
CA LEU A 22 -7.99 3.73 -6.04
C LEU A 22 -9.21 4.63 -5.89
N VAL A 23 -10.37 4.05 -5.58
CA VAL A 23 -11.59 4.81 -5.33
C VAL A 23 -11.42 5.67 -4.08
N ILE A 24 -10.88 5.11 -3.00
CA ILE A 24 -10.63 5.86 -1.77
C ILE A 24 -9.66 7.01 -2.02
N GLN A 25 -8.60 6.77 -2.77
CA GLN A 25 -7.63 7.82 -3.11
C GLN A 25 -8.29 8.96 -3.88
N ASP A 26 -9.17 8.61 -4.83
CA ASP A 26 -9.88 9.60 -5.63
C ASP A 26 -10.85 10.44 -4.79
N GLN A 27 -11.60 9.80 -3.90
CA GLN A 27 -12.59 10.46 -3.06
C GLN A 27 -11.99 11.18 -1.86
N HIS A 28 -10.85 10.69 -1.36
CA HIS A 28 -10.21 11.21 -0.16
C HIS A 28 -8.71 11.39 -0.38
N PRO A 29 -8.30 12.32 -1.26
CA PRO A 29 -6.88 12.46 -1.63
C PRO A 29 -5.97 12.93 -0.47
N PHE A 30 -6.56 13.36 0.64
CA PHE A 30 -5.80 13.81 1.80
C PHE A 30 -5.45 12.69 2.77
N LEU A 31 -5.99 11.49 2.57
CA LEU A 31 -5.67 10.35 3.44
C LEU A 31 -4.28 9.83 3.11
N ASP A 32 -3.47 9.64 4.14
CA ASP A 32 -2.13 9.07 4.00
C ASP A 32 -2.20 7.57 4.26
N ILE A 33 -2.54 6.82 3.21
CA ILE A 33 -2.66 5.36 3.27
C ILE A 33 -1.35 4.74 2.81
N ARG A 34 -0.78 3.88 3.63
CA ARG A 34 0.46 3.17 3.33
C ARG A 34 0.25 1.67 3.51
N PHE A 35 0.93 0.88 2.69
CA PHE A 35 0.77 -0.56 2.69
C PHE A 35 1.96 -1.25 3.34
N VAL A 36 1.69 -2.32 4.08
CA VAL A 36 2.72 -3.24 4.57
C VAL A 36 2.36 -4.60 4.01
N PHE A 37 3.20 -5.11 3.11
CA PHE A 37 2.98 -6.39 2.45
C PHE A 37 3.80 -7.49 3.10
N SER A 38 3.30 -8.72 3.03
CA SER A 38 4.13 -9.88 3.35
C SER A 38 5.27 -10.01 2.35
N ASN A 39 5.02 -9.66 1.09
CA ASN A 39 6.04 -9.65 0.03
C ASN A 39 5.61 -8.71 -1.09
N SER A 40 6.21 -7.51 -1.12
CA SER A 40 5.91 -6.51 -2.15
C SER A 40 6.38 -6.93 -3.54
N ARG A 41 7.23 -7.95 -3.63
CA ARG A 41 7.71 -8.49 -4.90
C ARG A 41 6.73 -9.47 -5.53
N SER A 42 5.66 -9.83 -4.82
CA SER A 42 4.61 -10.68 -5.38
C SER A 42 3.97 -9.99 -6.57
N LYS A 43 3.71 -10.77 -7.63
CA LYS A 43 3.08 -10.22 -8.82
C LYS A 43 1.60 -9.98 -8.58
N LEU A 44 1.04 -9.01 -9.28
CA LEU A 44 -0.37 -8.63 -9.12
C LEU A 44 -1.32 -9.77 -9.45
N TYR A 45 -0.93 -10.61 -10.41
CA TYR A 45 -1.68 -11.81 -10.80
C TYR A 45 -0.72 -12.76 -11.53
N LYS A 46 -1.14 -13.99 -11.76
CA LYS A 46 -0.34 -14.98 -12.46
C LYS A 46 -0.01 -14.47 -13.86
N GLY A 47 1.27 -14.41 -14.19
CA GLY A 47 1.74 -13.91 -15.49
C GLY A 47 1.90 -12.41 -15.60
N ALA A 48 1.56 -11.66 -14.54
CA ALA A 48 1.74 -10.21 -14.54
C ALA A 48 3.23 -9.84 -14.57
N LYS A 49 3.53 -8.70 -15.20
CA LYS A 49 4.88 -8.14 -15.18
C LYS A 49 5.09 -7.25 -13.94
N SER A 50 4.02 -6.68 -13.42
CA SER A 50 4.08 -5.75 -12.28
C SER A 50 3.85 -6.46 -10.96
N THR A 51 4.54 -5.96 -9.93
CA THR A 51 4.42 -6.44 -8.56
C THR A 51 3.53 -5.53 -7.74
N TYR A 52 3.26 -5.92 -6.48
CA TYR A 52 2.53 -5.08 -5.52
C TYR A 52 3.25 -3.74 -5.33
N GLY A 53 4.58 -3.77 -5.17
CA GLY A 53 5.37 -2.56 -5.04
C GLY A 53 5.30 -1.67 -6.26
N ASP A 54 5.35 -2.26 -7.46
CA ASP A 54 5.24 -1.50 -8.71
C ASP A 54 3.91 -0.77 -8.78
N TRP A 55 2.82 -1.44 -8.37
CA TRP A 55 1.50 -0.83 -8.35
C TRP A 55 1.45 0.37 -7.40
N CYS A 56 2.04 0.23 -6.22
CA CYS A 56 2.10 1.33 -5.25
C CYS A 56 2.88 2.52 -5.80
N ASN A 57 4.02 2.26 -6.42
CA ASN A 57 4.84 3.32 -7.03
C ASN A 57 4.07 4.04 -8.14
N LYS A 58 3.34 3.28 -8.96
CA LYS A 58 2.56 3.85 -10.07
C LYS A 58 1.47 4.77 -9.55
N HIS A 59 0.83 4.43 -8.44
CA HIS A 59 -0.32 5.16 -7.92
C HIS A 59 0.02 6.08 -6.75
N GLY A 60 1.30 6.21 -6.41
CA GLY A 60 1.74 7.15 -5.39
C GLY A 60 1.52 6.71 -3.95
N PHE A 61 1.37 5.41 -3.70
CA PHE A 61 1.28 4.87 -2.34
C PHE A 61 2.66 4.48 -1.82
N LEU A 62 2.94 4.80 -0.57
CA LEU A 62 4.12 4.28 0.11
C LEU A 62 3.86 2.86 0.60
N TYR A 63 4.89 2.05 0.64
CA TYR A 63 4.76 0.67 1.11
C TYR A 63 6.04 0.19 1.78
N ALA A 64 5.91 -0.90 2.52
CA ALA A 64 7.03 -1.58 3.15
C ALA A 64 6.74 -3.09 3.18
N ASP A 65 7.77 -3.87 3.47
CA ASP A 65 7.64 -5.32 3.58
C ASP A 65 7.69 -5.74 5.05
N LYS A 66 6.79 -6.65 5.41
CA LYS A 66 6.77 -7.41 6.66
C LYS A 66 6.46 -6.62 7.91
N ARG A 67 6.93 -5.39 8.05
CA ARG A 67 6.67 -4.59 9.23
C ARG A 67 6.65 -3.10 8.91
N ILE A 68 6.06 -2.32 9.82
CA ILE A 68 6.00 -0.86 9.70
C ILE A 68 7.41 -0.31 9.92
N PRO A 69 7.95 0.49 8.98
CA PRO A 69 9.24 1.14 9.19
C PRO A 69 9.20 2.06 10.40
N ASP A 70 10.28 2.09 11.17
CA ASP A 70 10.37 2.94 12.35
C ASP A 70 10.13 4.41 12.00
N GLU A 71 10.60 4.86 10.84
CA GLU A 71 10.44 6.24 10.39
C GLU A 71 8.97 6.65 10.24
N TRP A 72 8.05 5.69 10.01
CA TRP A 72 6.62 5.97 9.93
C TRP A 72 6.00 6.17 11.31
N LEU A 73 6.67 5.72 12.35
CA LEU A 73 6.20 5.82 13.73
C LEU A 73 6.63 7.13 14.39
N VAL A 74 7.55 7.84 13.78
CA VAL A 74 8.06 9.10 14.31
C VAL A 74 7.04 10.20 14.02
N GLN A 75 6.65 10.94 15.05
CA GLN A 75 5.78 12.10 14.91
C GLN A 75 6.62 13.31 14.57
N SER A 76 6.24 13.96 13.51
CA SER A 76 6.89 15.20 13.09
C SER A 76 6.26 16.41 13.77
#